data_9cda752c8cfd889e0f93ad6de5a46d9c
#
_entry.id   9cda752c8cfd889e0f93ad6de5a46d9c
#
_cell.length_a   1.000
_cell.length_b   1.000
_cell.length_c   1.000
_cell.angle_alpha   90.00
_cell.angle_beta   90.00
_cell.angle_gamma   90.00
#
_symmetry.space_group_name_H-M   'P 1'
#
loop_
_entity.id
_entity.type
_entity.pdbx_description
1 polymer ?
#
loop_
_entity_poly.entity_id
_entity_poly.type
_entity_poly.pdbx_seq_one_letter_code
_entity_poly.pdbx_strand_id
1 'polypeptide(L)'
;MTWSKIYNIIKFVAKSVYRNFEVIKSVLLIFLIMLSLILTWSLWTLKPNYSNLEETRTLKKAQVTDTKKITDVIRPSQIIYYDKNSYRGMPANDNFIERVNQMLENTKFYESRNRPSTNIDEKLKNKEYIEVIYPTDMTADIYSQIFNLTSSGGTFTIPSADRVIFYKKDTNEVEAHIISYTQRKMITASTTFPFDSLKNIINNAKSGVLEYEPYDVERDTDQGAEVSRRFYFPKQSFELNSYSYLSRSINSDTIDRYKNALFRDPGNVKSGNTGEYYTDESSALDVNRNTNRIKYTNFTQGPDEDMTQQTRSPLFNSVDFINNHAGWGNPYYFYNLDPTSGSVEFLLFVRGIPVIKSDMEMKLGWTNNELNEYQRSLVELVMDDKEYSFKPKKVKLQSAAEVKAALKEYDMSLVNKLAVGYEMTHARGQENVYNLQPKWFVNYGPSHDWQPLFRDSQGPGGEF
;
A
#
# COMPACT_ATOMS: atom_id res chain seq x y z
N MET A 1 5.13 -44.69 71.14
CA MET A 1 5.64 -45.56 70.07
C MET A 1 7.16 -45.56 70.18
N THR A 2 7.82 -46.63 70.57
CA THR A 2 9.24 -46.64 70.98
C THR A 2 10.15 -46.61 69.80
N TRP A 3 11.22 -45.85 69.84
CA TRP A 3 12.26 -45.68 68.79
C TRP A 3 12.72 -47.01 68.16
N SER A 4 12.73 -48.09 68.89
CA SER A 4 13.06 -49.46 68.46
C SER A 4 12.06 -49.98 67.42
N LYS A 5 10.79 -49.71 67.51
CA LYS A 5 9.80 -50.12 66.48
C LYS A 5 9.95 -49.39 65.21
N ILE A 6 10.27 -48.08 65.20
CA ILE A 6 10.50 -47.27 64.03
C ILE A 6 11.76 -47.76 63.31
N TYR A 7 12.85 -48.04 64.04
CA TYR A 7 14.10 -48.58 63.51
C TYR A 7 13.92 -49.93 62.81
N ASN A 8 13.15 -50.84 63.36
CA ASN A 8 12.85 -52.13 62.77
C ASN A 8 12.00 -52.05 61.55
N ILE A 9 11.05 -51.13 61.51
CA ILE A 9 10.23 -50.85 60.33
C ILE A 9 11.10 -50.28 59.17
N ILE A 10 11.98 -49.32 59.50
CA ILE A 10 12.90 -48.73 58.48
C ILE A 10 13.84 -49.80 57.93
N LYS A 11 14.41 -50.69 58.79
CA LYS A 11 15.29 -51.76 58.40
C LYS A 11 14.59 -52.82 57.57
N PHE A 12 13.34 -53.15 57.88
CA PHE A 12 12.51 -54.08 57.10
C PHE A 12 12.18 -53.51 55.72
N VAL A 13 11.76 -52.23 55.63
CA VAL A 13 11.50 -51.55 54.43
C VAL A 13 12.75 -51.44 53.56
N ALA A 14 13.89 -51.05 54.15
CA ALA A 14 15.15 -50.95 53.41
C ALA A 14 15.62 -52.31 52.84
N LYS A 15 15.44 -53.42 53.61
CA LYS A 15 15.79 -54.76 53.17
C LYS A 15 14.85 -55.27 52.04
N SER A 16 13.56 -54.94 52.10
CA SER A 16 12.59 -55.23 51.07
C SER A 16 12.82 -54.46 49.80
N VAL A 17 13.14 -53.16 49.92
CA VAL A 17 13.52 -52.30 48.76
C VAL A 17 14.79 -52.82 48.12
N TYR A 18 15.83 -53.24 48.90
CA TYR A 18 17.09 -53.75 48.35
C TYR A 18 16.90 -55.07 47.59
N ARG A 19 16.02 -55.98 48.10
CA ARG A 19 15.74 -57.28 47.44
C ARG A 19 15.00 -57.13 46.14
N ASN A 20 14.15 -56.11 46.01
CA ASN A 20 13.31 -55.85 44.82
C ASN A 20 13.82 -54.64 44.01
N PHE A 21 15.05 -54.20 44.28
CA PHE A 21 15.59 -52.95 43.70
C PHE A 21 15.56 -52.97 42.17
N GLU A 22 15.90 -54.09 41.54
CA GLU A 22 15.90 -54.23 40.09
C GLU A 22 14.46 -54.19 39.52
N VAL A 23 13.48 -54.76 40.22
CA VAL A 23 12.08 -54.71 39.86
C VAL A 23 11.53 -53.29 39.99
N ILE A 24 11.86 -52.61 41.09
CA ILE A 24 11.43 -51.22 41.33
C ILE A 24 12.05 -50.31 40.25
N LYS A 25 13.32 -50.48 39.93
CA LYS A 25 14.01 -49.74 38.88
C LYS A 25 13.37 -49.94 37.50
N SER A 26 13.05 -51.19 37.14
CA SER A 26 12.39 -51.52 35.90
C SER A 26 10.96 -50.94 35.79
N VAL A 27 10.19 -50.99 36.88
CA VAL A 27 8.86 -50.39 36.97
C VAL A 27 8.92 -48.85 36.84
N LEU A 28 9.89 -48.23 37.53
CA LEU A 28 10.12 -46.78 37.43
C LEU A 28 10.52 -46.37 36.03
N LEU A 29 11.39 -47.15 35.39
CA LEU A 29 11.82 -46.90 34.01
C LEU A 29 10.64 -46.98 33.02
N ILE A 30 9.81 -48.02 33.15
CA ILE A 30 8.61 -48.22 32.31
C ILE A 30 7.62 -47.06 32.56
N PHE A 31 7.45 -46.61 33.82
CA PHE A 31 6.60 -45.48 34.14
C PHE A 31 7.11 -44.18 33.50
N LEU A 32 8.42 -43.92 33.57
CA LEU A 32 9.03 -42.73 32.93
C LEU A 32 8.91 -42.73 31.41
N ILE A 33 9.09 -43.92 30.78
CA ILE A 33 8.88 -44.08 29.34
C ILE A 33 7.41 -43.81 28.96
N MET A 34 6.45 -44.38 29.71
CA MET A 34 5.04 -44.16 29.47
C MET A 34 4.68 -42.67 29.64
N LEU A 35 5.20 -42.02 30.70
CA LEU A 35 4.99 -40.60 30.96
C LEU A 35 5.56 -39.74 29.80
N SER A 36 6.77 -40.07 29.33
CA SER A 36 7.37 -39.40 28.17
C SER A 36 6.53 -39.54 26.92
N LEU A 37 6.03 -40.72 26.62
CA LEU A 37 5.14 -40.93 25.46
C LEU A 37 3.82 -40.18 25.58
N ILE A 38 3.21 -40.13 26.77
CA ILE A 38 1.99 -39.37 27.05
C ILE A 38 2.24 -37.86 26.87
N LEU A 39 3.35 -37.33 27.38
CA LEU A 39 3.72 -35.92 27.19
C LEU A 39 4.00 -35.59 25.74
N THR A 40 4.70 -36.45 25.01
CA THR A 40 4.95 -36.28 23.58
C THR A 40 3.65 -36.31 22.78
N TRP A 41 2.76 -37.24 23.09
CA TRP A 41 1.43 -37.31 22.48
C TRP A 41 0.61 -36.06 22.82
N SER A 42 0.67 -35.58 24.07
CA SER A 42 0.00 -34.35 24.49
C SER A 42 0.50 -33.13 23.74
N LEU A 43 1.83 -33.02 23.52
CA LEU A 43 2.40 -31.94 22.69
C LEU A 43 1.96 -32.01 21.23
N TRP A 44 1.81 -33.20 20.67
CA TRP A 44 1.35 -33.37 19.29
C TRP A 44 -0.15 -33.14 19.11
N THR A 45 -0.95 -33.43 20.15
CA THR A 45 -2.41 -33.25 20.14
C THR A 45 -2.87 -31.91 20.64
N LEU A 46 -2.05 -31.16 21.38
CA LEU A 46 -2.29 -29.78 21.76
C LEU A 46 -2.06 -28.88 20.52
N LYS A 47 -2.98 -28.93 19.57
CA LYS A 47 -3.23 -27.76 18.74
C LYS A 47 -4.00 -26.78 19.62
N PRO A 48 -3.44 -25.63 19.97
CA PRO A 48 -4.20 -24.59 20.67
C PRO A 48 -5.39 -24.24 19.76
N ASN A 49 -6.59 -24.48 20.24
CA ASN A 49 -7.81 -24.18 19.50
C ASN A 49 -8.05 -22.67 19.68
N TYR A 50 -7.43 -21.85 18.86
CA TYR A 50 -7.58 -20.40 18.85
C TYR A 50 -9.00 -19.94 18.46
N SER A 51 -9.85 -20.86 17.99
CA SER A 51 -11.23 -20.56 17.61
C SER A 51 -12.19 -20.31 18.79
N ASN A 52 -11.76 -20.55 20.02
CA ASN A 52 -12.56 -20.32 21.24
C ASN A 52 -12.00 -19.19 22.14
N LEU A 53 -11.17 -18.31 21.60
CA LEU A 53 -11.06 -17.02 22.21
C LEU A 53 -12.40 -16.34 21.92
N GLU A 54 -13.28 -16.34 22.93
CA GLU A 54 -14.46 -15.48 22.96
C GLU A 54 -14.09 -14.15 22.33
N GLU A 55 -14.99 -13.59 21.52
CA GLU A 55 -14.99 -12.16 21.15
C GLU A 55 -15.03 -11.33 22.45
N THR A 56 -13.94 -11.39 23.21
CA THR A 56 -13.82 -10.71 24.47
C THR A 56 -13.45 -9.28 24.22
N ARG A 57 -14.48 -8.45 24.39
CA ARG A 57 -14.39 -7.00 24.57
C ARG A 57 -13.62 -6.32 23.45
N THR A 58 -14.36 -5.94 22.43
CA THR A 58 -14.01 -4.82 21.56
C THR A 58 -13.24 -3.80 22.38
N LEU A 59 -11.94 -3.68 22.10
CA LEU A 59 -11.16 -2.53 22.52
C LEU A 59 -12.05 -1.31 22.27
N LYS A 60 -12.20 -0.43 23.25
CA LYS A 60 -12.91 0.83 23.04
C LYS A 60 -12.33 1.41 21.76
N LYS A 61 -13.13 1.42 20.68
CA LYS A 61 -12.74 2.06 19.41
C LYS A 61 -12.23 3.43 19.81
N ALA A 62 -10.92 3.66 19.70
CA ALA A 62 -10.39 5.01 19.77
C ALA A 62 -11.24 5.77 18.76
N GLN A 63 -11.92 6.83 19.18
CA GLN A 63 -12.85 7.56 18.32
C GLN A 63 -12.04 8.08 17.13
N VAL A 64 -12.08 7.33 16.02
CA VAL A 64 -11.40 7.67 14.80
C VAL A 64 -12.34 8.61 14.09
N THR A 65 -11.95 9.88 14.07
CA THR A 65 -12.74 10.96 13.47
C THR A 65 -12.75 10.94 11.95
N ASP A 66 -11.96 10.06 11.30
CA ASP A 66 -11.75 10.11 9.86
C ASP A 66 -11.67 8.69 9.26
N THR A 67 -12.83 8.08 9.06
CA THR A 67 -12.95 6.78 8.38
C THR A 67 -13.06 6.98 6.88
N LYS A 68 -12.31 6.20 6.09
CA LYS A 68 -12.36 6.21 4.62
C LYS A 68 -12.92 4.90 4.07
N LYS A 69 -13.67 5.01 2.98
CA LYS A 69 -14.04 3.86 2.14
C LYS A 69 -12.88 3.51 1.21
N ILE A 70 -12.92 2.33 0.62
CA ILE A 70 -11.92 1.92 -0.36
C ILE A 70 -11.84 2.87 -1.56
N THR A 71 -12.97 3.38 -2.03
CA THR A 71 -13.05 4.35 -3.13
C THR A 71 -12.44 5.70 -2.77
N ASP A 72 -12.45 6.07 -1.50
CA ASP A 72 -11.87 7.34 -1.02
C ASP A 72 -10.34 7.32 -1.02
N VAL A 73 -9.74 6.13 -0.97
CA VAL A 73 -8.28 5.97 -0.90
C VAL A 73 -7.64 5.65 -2.24
N ILE A 74 -8.43 5.21 -3.24
CA ILE A 74 -7.92 4.91 -4.57
C ILE A 74 -8.11 6.12 -5.48
N ARG A 75 -7.02 6.59 -6.08
CA ARG A 75 -7.02 7.74 -6.98
C ARG A 75 -6.31 7.45 -8.28
N PRO A 76 -6.82 7.92 -9.41
CA PRO A 76 -6.04 7.98 -10.65
C PRO A 76 -4.78 8.83 -10.46
N SER A 77 -3.68 8.38 -11.03
CA SER A 77 -2.42 9.14 -11.11
C SER A 77 -2.40 10.07 -12.32
N GLN A 78 -3.08 9.68 -13.40
CA GLN A 78 -3.10 10.45 -14.64
C GLN A 78 -4.42 10.21 -15.39
N ILE A 79 -4.90 11.24 -16.07
CA ILE A 79 -6.10 11.19 -16.93
C ILE A 79 -5.76 11.85 -18.25
N ILE A 80 -5.83 11.08 -19.33
CA ILE A 80 -5.45 11.50 -20.67
C ILE A 80 -6.66 11.42 -21.59
N TYR A 81 -6.97 12.51 -22.25
CA TYR A 81 -7.94 12.57 -23.34
C TYR A 81 -7.24 12.64 -24.68
N TYR A 82 -7.54 11.70 -25.56
CA TYR A 82 -7.10 11.66 -26.94
C TYR A 82 -8.23 12.10 -27.88
N ASP A 83 -7.99 13.15 -28.66
CA ASP A 83 -8.97 13.75 -29.58
C ASP A 83 -8.76 13.37 -31.06
N LYS A 84 -8.08 12.27 -31.32
CA LYS A 84 -7.59 11.77 -32.63
C LYS A 84 -6.33 12.46 -33.17
N ASN A 85 -5.95 13.61 -32.64
CA ASN A 85 -4.80 14.38 -33.09
C ASN A 85 -3.76 14.59 -31.98
N SER A 86 -4.22 14.79 -30.75
CA SER A 86 -3.37 15.12 -29.62
C SER A 86 -3.84 14.44 -28.35
N TYR A 87 -2.90 14.19 -27.44
CA TYR A 87 -3.17 13.75 -26.08
C TYR A 87 -3.20 14.97 -25.18
N ARG A 88 -4.27 15.16 -24.46
CA ARG A 88 -4.46 16.28 -23.54
C ARG A 88 -4.85 15.78 -22.15
N GLY A 89 -4.35 16.44 -21.13
CA GLY A 89 -4.67 16.09 -19.75
C GLY A 89 -4.40 17.26 -18.83
N MET A 90 -4.84 17.13 -17.62
CA MET A 90 -4.54 18.08 -16.55
C MET A 90 -3.54 17.42 -15.60
N PRO A 91 -2.49 18.13 -15.14
CA PRO A 91 -1.71 17.67 -14.02
C PRO A 91 -2.65 17.31 -12.86
N ALA A 92 -2.32 16.25 -12.15
CA ALA A 92 -3.14 15.84 -11.02
C ALA A 92 -3.34 17.01 -10.04
N ASN A 93 -4.60 17.34 -9.76
CA ASN A 93 -5.00 18.25 -8.70
C ASN A 93 -6.25 17.71 -8.03
N ASP A 94 -6.41 17.99 -6.74
CA ASP A 94 -7.45 17.39 -5.93
C ASP A 94 -8.86 17.57 -6.52
N ASN A 95 -9.21 18.78 -6.92
CA ASN A 95 -10.55 19.08 -7.44
C ASN A 95 -10.88 18.32 -8.74
N PHE A 96 -9.91 18.20 -9.64
CA PHE A 96 -10.11 17.48 -10.90
C PHE A 96 -10.22 15.97 -10.66
N ILE A 97 -9.31 15.40 -9.88
CA ILE A 97 -9.31 13.99 -9.54
C ILE A 97 -10.59 13.61 -8.80
N GLU A 98 -11.04 14.42 -7.84
CA GLU A 98 -12.25 14.15 -7.10
C GLU A 98 -13.50 14.14 -8.00
N ARG A 99 -13.59 15.06 -8.95
CA ARG A 99 -14.68 15.04 -9.95
C ARG A 99 -14.66 13.77 -10.79
N VAL A 100 -13.48 13.31 -11.19
CA VAL A 100 -13.36 12.07 -11.96
C VAL A 100 -13.73 10.86 -11.11
N ASN A 101 -13.29 10.81 -9.85
CA ASN A 101 -13.69 9.74 -8.93
C ASN A 101 -15.21 9.69 -8.75
N GLN A 102 -15.87 10.83 -8.54
CA GLN A 102 -17.33 10.91 -8.46
C GLN A 102 -18.02 10.41 -9.74
N MET A 103 -17.46 10.72 -10.92
CA MET A 103 -17.96 10.19 -12.19
C MET A 103 -17.81 8.68 -12.26
N LEU A 104 -16.67 8.13 -11.83
CA LEU A 104 -16.41 6.68 -11.82
C LEU A 104 -17.32 5.95 -10.83
N GLU A 105 -17.49 6.46 -9.62
CA GLU A 105 -18.38 5.89 -8.61
C GLU A 105 -19.85 5.81 -9.08
N ASN A 106 -20.31 6.79 -9.84
CA ASN A 106 -21.66 6.82 -10.40
C ASN A 106 -21.79 6.04 -11.72
N THR A 107 -20.68 5.48 -12.22
CA THR A 107 -20.65 4.73 -13.48
C THR A 107 -21.08 3.28 -13.26
N LYS A 108 -21.97 2.79 -14.12
CA LYS A 108 -22.32 1.37 -14.15
C LYS A 108 -21.58 0.69 -15.29
N PHE A 109 -21.05 -0.50 -15.00
CA PHE A 109 -20.43 -1.37 -16.00
C PHE A 109 -21.31 -2.61 -16.16
N TYR A 110 -21.58 -3.01 -17.39
CA TYR A 110 -22.43 -4.14 -17.72
C TYR A 110 -21.90 -4.87 -18.96
N GLU A 111 -22.37 -6.09 -19.17
CA GLU A 111 -21.94 -6.94 -20.28
C GLU A 111 -20.43 -7.17 -20.35
N SER A 112 -19.79 -7.34 -19.18
CA SER A 112 -18.34 -7.49 -19.10
C SER A 112 -17.87 -8.80 -19.72
N ARG A 113 -16.79 -8.73 -20.55
CA ARG A 113 -16.23 -9.88 -21.27
C ARG A 113 -14.70 -9.83 -21.27
N ASN A 114 -14.07 -10.98 -21.03
CA ASN A 114 -12.63 -11.12 -21.21
C ASN A 114 -12.25 -11.09 -22.70
N ARG A 115 -11.17 -10.39 -23.03
CA ARG A 115 -10.63 -10.28 -24.39
C ARG A 115 -9.10 -10.31 -24.37
N PRO A 116 -8.43 -10.82 -25.40
CA PRO A 116 -6.99 -10.57 -25.58
C PRO A 116 -6.75 -9.08 -25.85
N SER A 117 -5.64 -8.54 -25.34
CA SER A 117 -5.29 -7.11 -25.52
C SER A 117 -4.46 -6.84 -26.77
N THR A 118 -4.18 -7.84 -27.56
CA THR A 118 -3.22 -7.82 -28.67
C THR A 118 -3.46 -6.78 -29.76
N ASN A 119 -4.61 -6.09 -29.76
CA ASN A 119 -4.94 -5.12 -30.80
C ASN A 119 -5.64 -3.87 -30.23
N ILE A 120 -5.25 -3.38 -29.04
CA ILE A 120 -5.86 -2.19 -28.44
C ILE A 120 -5.67 -0.96 -29.31
N ASP A 121 -4.43 -0.73 -29.74
CA ASP A 121 -4.11 0.46 -30.54
C ASP A 121 -4.82 0.45 -31.90
N GLU A 122 -4.99 -0.71 -32.51
CA GLU A 122 -5.75 -0.86 -33.73
C GLU A 122 -7.25 -0.60 -33.50
N LYS A 123 -7.81 -1.11 -32.40
CA LYS A 123 -9.23 -0.87 -32.05
C LYS A 123 -9.53 0.59 -31.73
N LEU A 124 -8.57 1.31 -31.16
CA LEU A 124 -8.68 2.72 -30.77
C LEU A 124 -8.21 3.67 -31.88
N LYS A 125 -7.66 3.13 -32.98
CA LYS A 125 -7.21 3.93 -34.10
C LYS A 125 -8.34 4.82 -34.61
N ASN A 126 -8.07 6.11 -34.74
CA ASN A 126 -9.02 7.13 -35.17
C ASN A 126 -10.27 7.31 -34.28
N LYS A 127 -10.24 6.82 -33.03
CA LYS A 127 -11.32 7.05 -32.05
C LYS A 127 -10.90 8.06 -31.00
N GLU A 128 -11.85 8.85 -30.54
CA GLU A 128 -11.67 9.63 -29.32
C GLU A 128 -11.77 8.72 -28.11
N TYR A 129 -10.86 8.88 -27.12
CA TYR A 129 -10.93 8.14 -25.89
C TYR A 129 -10.38 8.92 -24.68
N ILE A 130 -10.78 8.50 -23.51
CA ILE A 130 -10.25 8.97 -22.23
C ILE A 130 -9.61 7.77 -21.53
N GLU A 131 -8.35 7.91 -21.17
CA GLU A 131 -7.60 6.91 -20.42
C GLU A 131 -7.42 7.40 -18.99
N VAL A 132 -7.86 6.59 -18.03
CA VAL A 132 -7.68 6.80 -16.60
C VAL A 132 -6.64 5.79 -16.11
N ILE A 133 -5.53 6.31 -15.59
CA ILE A 133 -4.36 5.53 -15.20
C ILE A 133 -4.21 5.58 -13.69
N TYR A 134 -4.02 4.43 -13.05
CA TYR A 134 -3.78 4.30 -11.62
C TYR A 134 -2.29 4.14 -11.32
N PRO A 135 -1.85 4.44 -10.09
CA PRO A 135 -0.42 4.44 -9.75
C PRO A 135 0.21 3.04 -9.74
N THR A 136 -0.60 2.00 -9.65
CA THR A 136 -0.14 0.61 -9.62
C THR A 136 -1.19 -0.33 -10.20
N ASP A 137 -0.76 -1.55 -10.55
CA ASP A 137 -1.65 -2.63 -10.90
C ASP A 137 -2.59 -2.97 -9.72
N MET A 138 -3.88 -2.93 -9.97
CA MET A 138 -4.92 -3.35 -9.02
C MET A 138 -5.28 -4.79 -9.32
N THR A 139 -5.31 -5.63 -8.29
CA THR A 139 -5.74 -7.03 -8.42
C THR A 139 -7.22 -7.15 -8.78
N ALA A 140 -7.61 -8.32 -9.28
CA ALA A 140 -8.97 -8.55 -9.82
C ALA A 140 -10.08 -8.24 -8.81
N ASP A 141 -9.89 -8.54 -7.55
CA ASP A 141 -10.83 -8.24 -6.46
C ASP A 141 -10.97 -6.71 -6.24
N ILE A 142 -9.86 -5.96 -6.36
CA ILE A 142 -9.86 -4.49 -6.21
C ILE A 142 -10.59 -3.84 -7.38
N TYR A 143 -10.14 -4.07 -8.63
CA TYR A 143 -10.77 -3.39 -9.77
C TYR A 143 -12.22 -3.83 -9.99
N SER A 144 -12.56 -5.10 -9.68
CA SER A 144 -13.94 -5.58 -9.78
C SER A 144 -14.86 -4.87 -8.80
N GLN A 145 -14.39 -4.59 -7.60
CA GLN A 145 -15.17 -3.86 -6.60
C GLN A 145 -15.29 -2.37 -6.95
N ILE A 146 -14.19 -1.73 -7.40
CA ILE A 146 -14.20 -0.30 -7.76
C ILE A 146 -15.14 -0.04 -8.94
N PHE A 147 -15.07 -0.88 -9.96
CA PHE A 147 -15.90 -0.75 -11.16
C PHE A 147 -17.22 -1.52 -11.05
N ASN A 148 -17.52 -2.11 -9.89
CA ASN A 148 -18.72 -2.91 -9.66
C ASN A 148 -18.99 -3.88 -10.82
N LEU A 149 -17.94 -4.60 -11.24
CA LEU A 149 -18.01 -5.52 -12.37
C LEU A 149 -18.71 -6.80 -11.98
N THR A 150 -19.77 -7.12 -12.70
CA THR A 150 -20.44 -8.43 -12.59
C THR A 150 -20.04 -9.29 -13.77
N SER A 151 -19.48 -10.47 -13.50
CA SER A 151 -19.16 -11.43 -14.53
C SER A 151 -20.43 -12.16 -15.01
N SER A 152 -20.77 -11.98 -16.27
CA SER A 152 -21.92 -12.68 -16.88
C SER A 152 -21.66 -14.15 -17.22
N GLY A 153 -20.46 -14.67 -16.98
CA GLY A 153 -20.10 -16.03 -17.44
C GLY A 153 -18.82 -16.62 -16.86
N GLY A 154 -18.42 -16.24 -15.66
CA GLY A 154 -17.22 -16.80 -15.01
C GLY A 154 -16.28 -15.76 -14.40
N THR A 155 -15.14 -16.20 -13.91
CA THR A 155 -14.12 -15.36 -13.28
C THR A 155 -13.41 -14.50 -14.34
N PHE A 156 -13.11 -13.25 -14.01
CA PHE A 156 -12.22 -12.44 -14.85
C PHE A 156 -10.82 -13.05 -14.91
N THR A 157 -10.27 -13.14 -16.12
CA THR A 157 -8.96 -13.81 -16.35
C THR A 157 -7.77 -12.86 -16.29
N ILE A 158 -8.01 -11.58 -15.98
CA ILE A 158 -6.95 -10.59 -15.78
C ILE A 158 -6.63 -10.54 -14.28
N PRO A 159 -5.45 -11.02 -13.84
CA PRO A 159 -5.10 -10.96 -12.42
C PRO A 159 -4.94 -9.53 -11.89
N SER A 160 -4.48 -8.59 -12.73
CA SER A 160 -4.32 -7.19 -12.36
C SER A 160 -4.43 -6.24 -13.55
N ALA A 161 -4.81 -4.99 -13.29
CA ALA A 161 -4.88 -3.92 -14.28
C ALA A 161 -4.57 -2.56 -13.62
N ASP A 162 -3.90 -1.67 -14.36
CA ASP A 162 -3.54 -0.32 -13.90
C ASP A 162 -4.32 0.80 -14.60
N ARG A 163 -5.18 0.47 -15.59
CA ARG A 163 -5.87 1.50 -16.38
C ARG A 163 -7.19 1.07 -16.96
N VAL A 164 -8.02 2.07 -17.22
CA VAL A 164 -9.27 1.90 -17.96
C VAL A 164 -9.37 2.96 -19.05
N ILE A 165 -9.73 2.54 -20.27
CA ILE A 165 -9.96 3.40 -21.41
C ILE A 165 -11.46 3.44 -21.71
N PHE A 166 -12.04 4.63 -21.76
CA PHE A 166 -13.40 4.89 -22.17
C PHE A 166 -13.41 5.47 -23.58
N TYR A 167 -14.19 4.91 -24.49
CA TYR A 167 -14.38 5.46 -25.81
C TYR A 167 -15.82 5.33 -26.27
N LYS A 168 -16.24 6.22 -27.19
CA LYS A 168 -17.56 6.17 -27.81
C LYS A 168 -17.57 5.26 -29.01
N LYS A 169 -18.58 4.39 -29.08
CA LYS A 169 -18.93 3.66 -30.29
C LYS A 169 -19.64 4.58 -31.29
N ASP A 170 -19.76 4.13 -32.52
CA ASP A 170 -20.53 4.82 -33.56
C ASP A 170 -22.03 4.96 -33.20
N THR A 171 -22.52 4.06 -32.33
CA THR A 171 -23.88 4.09 -31.72
C THR A 171 -24.04 5.12 -30.63
N ASN A 172 -23.02 5.91 -30.32
CA ASN A 172 -22.97 6.86 -29.21
C ASN A 172 -22.93 6.24 -27.79
N GLU A 173 -22.86 4.91 -27.70
CA GLU A 173 -22.63 4.17 -26.47
C GLU A 173 -21.18 4.30 -26.02
N VAL A 174 -20.94 4.31 -24.72
CA VAL A 174 -19.58 4.30 -24.15
C VAL A 174 -19.19 2.89 -23.79
N GLU A 175 -18.04 2.45 -24.28
CA GLU A 175 -17.41 1.18 -23.88
C GLU A 175 -16.15 1.44 -23.07
N ALA A 176 -15.94 0.62 -22.05
CA ALA A 176 -14.75 0.65 -21.22
C ALA A 176 -13.85 -0.56 -21.53
N HIS A 177 -12.55 -0.30 -21.64
CA HIS A 177 -11.52 -1.32 -21.72
C HIS A 177 -10.64 -1.24 -20.49
N ILE A 178 -10.73 -2.21 -19.59
CA ILE A 178 -9.82 -2.39 -18.45
C ILE A 178 -8.64 -3.21 -18.94
N ILE A 179 -7.43 -2.67 -18.84
CA ILE A 179 -6.27 -3.17 -19.58
C ILE A 179 -5.13 -3.54 -18.63
N SER A 180 -4.52 -4.69 -18.90
CA SER A 180 -3.20 -5.08 -18.41
C SER A 180 -2.26 -5.24 -19.61
N TYR A 181 -1.33 -4.29 -19.78
CA TYR A 181 -0.30 -4.41 -20.81
C TYR A 181 0.68 -5.55 -20.51
N THR A 182 1.06 -5.69 -19.23
CA THR A 182 1.99 -6.74 -18.79
C THR A 182 1.50 -8.14 -19.06
N GLN A 183 0.18 -8.37 -18.96
CA GLN A 183 -0.45 -9.67 -19.13
C GLN A 183 -1.14 -9.85 -20.49
N ARG A 184 -1.15 -8.81 -21.31
CA ARG A 184 -1.74 -8.83 -22.66
C ARG A 184 -3.21 -9.24 -22.66
N LYS A 185 -3.96 -8.75 -21.67
CA LYS A 185 -5.37 -9.06 -21.48
C LYS A 185 -6.16 -7.78 -21.23
N MET A 186 -7.41 -7.81 -21.60
CA MET A 186 -8.36 -6.74 -21.27
C MET A 186 -9.73 -7.28 -20.96
N ILE A 187 -10.49 -6.53 -20.17
CA ILE A 187 -11.93 -6.70 -19.99
C ILE A 187 -12.60 -5.58 -20.77
N THR A 188 -13.56 -5.92 -21.60
CA THR A 188 -14.44 -4.94 -22.25
C THR A 188 -15.78 -4.94 -21.55
N ALA A 189 -16.36 -3.77 -21.32
CA ALA A 189 -17.67 -3.61 -20.73
C ALA A 189 -18.40 -2.42 -21.36
N SER A 190 -19.70 -2.52 -21.54
CA SER A 190 -20.54 -1.35 -21.80
C SER A 190 -20.67 -0.54 -20.51
N THR A 191 -20.79 0.79 -20.62
CA THR A 191 -20.78 1.64 -19.43
C THR A 191 -21.63 2.90 -19.58
N THR A 192 -22.08 3.43 -18.44
CA THR A 192 -22.78 4.72 -18.35
C THR A 192 -21.82 5.88 -18.07
N PHE A 193 -20.51 5.70 -18.22
CA PHE A 193 -19.51 6.73 -17.96
C PHE A 193 -19.83 8.04 -18.72
N PRO A 194 -19.86 9.20 -18.04
CA PRO A 194 -20.25 10.47 -18.65
C PRO A 194 -19.10 11.07 -19.49
N PHE A 195 -18.74 10.39 -20.59
CA PHE A 195 -17.62 10.72 -21.46
C PHE A 195 -17.58 12.19 -21.89
N ASP A 196 -18.71 12.72 -22.37
CA ASP A 196 -18.78 14.11 -22.85
C ASP A 196 -18.61 15.13 -21.73
N SER A 197 -19.06 14.80 -20.52
CA SER A 197 -18.88 15.69 -19.36
C SER A 197 -17.41 15.85 -19.03
N LEU A 198 -16.64 14.75 -19.00
CA LEU A 198 -15.20 14.82 -18.72
C LEU A 198 -14.42 15.45 -19.89
N LYS A 199 -14.76 15.10 -21.13
CA LYS A 199 -14.25 15.77 -22.32
C LYS A 199 -14.42 17.28 -22.25
N ASN A 200 -15.62 17.75 -21.89
CA ASN A 200 -15.92 19.18 -21.78
C ASN A 200 -15.15 19.86 -20.64
N ILE A 201 -14.94 19.18 -19.52
CA ILE A 201 -14.09 19.71 -18.42
C ILE A 201 -12.67 19.95 -18.94
N ILE A 202 -12.08 18.99 -19.64
CA ILE A 202 -10.72 19.12 -20.19
C ILE A 202 -10.65 20.21 -21.26
N ASN A 203 -11.59 20.24 -22.18
CA ASN A 203 -11.60 21.18 -23.31
C ASN A 203 -11.88 22.61 -22.89
N ASN A 204 -12.72 22.83 -21.88
CA ASN A 204 -13.14 24.15 -21.42
C ASN A 204 -12.30 24.68 -20.26
N ALA A 205 -11.30 23.94 -19.80
CA ALA A 205 -10.41 24.40 -18.76
C ALA A 205 -9.60 25.61 -19.25
N LYS A 206 -9.75 26.74 -18.55
CA LYS A 206 -9.09 28.02 -18.93
C LYS A 206 -7.57 28.00 -18.76
N SER A 207 -7.05 27.08 -17.96
CA SER A 207 -5.63 26.91 -17.68
C SER A 207 -5.35 25.50 -17.15
N GLY A 208 -4.11 25.07 -17.18
CA GLY A 208 -3.67 23.82 -16.59
C GLY A 208 -3.82 22.60 -17.50
N VAL A 209 -4.38 22.72 -18.71
CA VAL A 209 -4.38 21.64 -19.69
C VAL A 209 -3.01 21.59 -20.36
N LEU A 210 -2.40 20.44 -20.34
CA LEU A 210 -1.13 20.17 -20.99
C LEU A 210 -1.35 19.23 -22.19
N GLU A 211 -0.54 19.41 -23.22
CA GLU A 211 -0.40 18.44 -24.30
C GLU A 211 0.63 17.39 -23.88
N TYR A 212 0.28 16.12 -24.08
CA TYR A 212 1.13 14.99 -23.74
C TYR A 212 1.59 14.26 -25.00
N GLU A 213 2.65 13.49 -24.86
CA GLU A 213 3.06 12.50 -25.84
C GLU A 213 3.26 11.13 -25.16
N PRO A 214 2.83 10.04 -25.82
CA PRO A 214 3.04 8.70 -25.31
C PRO A 214 4.52 8.31 -25.43
N TYR A 215 4.94 7.45 -24.52
CA TYR A 215 6.22 6.77 -24.54
C TYR A 215 5.99 5.29 -24.23
N ASP A 216 6.12 4.47 -25.27
CA ASP A 216 5.91 3.05 -25.18
C ASP A 216 7.23 2.34 -24.87
N VAL A 217 7.20 1.46 -23.89
CA VAL A 217 8.26 0.50 -23.61
C VAL A 217 7.85 -0.80 -24.27
N GLU A 218 8.61 -1.21 -25.26
CA GLU A 218 8.37 -2.44 -25.99
C GLU A 218 9.16 -3.60 -25.38
N ARG A 219 8.63 -4.79 -25.55
CA ARG A 219 9.28 -6.05 -25.22
C ARG A 219 9.22 -6.95 -26.45
N ASP A 220 10.36 -7.53 -26.81
CA ASP A 220 10.43 -8.52 -27.86
C ASP A 220 9.69 -9.79 -27.46
N THR A 221 8.85 -10.27 -28.35
CA THR A 221 8.11 -11.52 -28.23
C THR A 221 8.26 -12.35 -29.51
N ASP A 222 7.89 -13.63 -29.46
CA ASP A 222 7.90 -14.52 -30.64
C ASP A 222 6.99 -14.00 -31.78
N GLN A 223 6.10 -13.05 -31.49
CA GLN A 223 5.18 -12.44 -32.46
C GLN A 223 5.62 -11.01 -32.89
N GLY A 224 6.78 -10.55 -32.45
CA GLY A 224 7.32 -9.21 -32.70
C GLY A 224 7.33 -8.33 -31.45
N ALA A 225 7.74 -7.08 -31.64
CA ALA A 225 7.77 -6.09 -30.56
C ALA A 225 6.36 -5.71 -30.11
N GLU A 226 6.11 -5.74 -28.81
CA GLU A 226 4.83 -5.41 -28.21
C GLU A 226 4.98 -4.43 -27.05
N VAL A 227 4.03 -3.52 -26.93
CA VAL A 227 3.98 -2.57 -25.83
C VAL A 227 3.77 -3.33 -24.51
N SER A 228 4.75 -3.24 -23.63
CA SER A 228 4.69 -3.79 -22.28
C SER A 228 4.26 -2.76 -21.25
N ARG A 229 4.53 -1.47 -21.49
CA ARG A 229 4.12 -0.33 -20.66
C ARG A 229 3.97 0.91 -21.52
N ARG A 230 3.06 1.79 -21.15
CA ARG A 230 2.85 3.09 -21.77
C ARG A 230 2.87 4.18 -20.72
N PHE A 231 3.74 5.18 -20.94
CA PHE A 231 3.82 6.40 -20.15
C PHE A 231 3.36 7.60 -20.98
N TYR A 232 2.95 8.66 -20.30
CA TYR A 232 2.59 9.93 -20.93
C TYR A 232 3.38 11.07 -20.31
N PHE A 233 4.10 11.83 -21.11
CA PHE A 233 4.89 12.96 -20.66
C PHE A 233 4.35 14.26 -21.24
N PRO A 234 4.29 15.36 -20.45
CA PRO A 234 3.96 16.67 -21.00
C PRO A 234 4.92 17.05 -22.10
N LYS A 235 4.39 17.39 -23.27
CA LYS A 235 5.18 17.71 -24.47
C LYS A 235 6.11 18.89 -24.25
N GLN A 236 5.65 19.88 -23.49
CA GLN A 236 6.44 21.05 -23.10
C GLN A 236 6.75 21.03 -21.61
N SER A 237 7.78 21.78 -21.23
CA SER A 237 8.05 22.03 -19.82
C SER A 237 6.87 22.79 -19.17
N PHE A 238 6.57 22.49 -17.93
CA PHE A 238 5.43 23.02 -17.20
C PHE A 238 5.84 23.43 -15.80
N GLU A 239 4.96 24.16 -15.12
CA GLU A 239 5.24 24.64 -13.76
C GLU A 239 4.31 23.98 -12.74
N LEU A 240 4.89 23.56 -11.62
CA LEU A 240 4.17 23.19 -10.40
C LEU A 240 4.63 24.03 -9.24
N ASN A 241 3.77 24.16 -8.23
CA ASN A 241 4.12 24.87 -7.03
C ASN A 241 4.93 23.98 -6.07
N SER A 242 5.97 24.54 -5.46
CA SER A 242 6.54 24.00 -4.23
C SER A 242 5.79 24.56 -3.04
N TYR A 243 5.74 23.78 -1.96
CA TYR A 243 5.03 24.16 -0.75
C TYR A 243 5.94 24.01 0.47
N SER A 244 5.59 24.70 1.55
CA SER A 244 6.17 24.50 2.86
C SER A 244 5.04 24.38 3.88
N TYR A 245 5.15 23.41 4.79
CA TYR A 245 4.16 23.17 5.82
C TYR A 245 4.81 23.04 7.18
N LEU A 246 4.11 23.49 8.21
CA LEU A 246 4.45 23.19 9.59
C LEU A 246 3.98 21.75 9.92
N SER A 247 4.72 21.09 10.78
CA SER A 247 4.26 19.86 11.41
C SER A 247 3.74 20.13 12.82
N ARG A 248 2.78 19.32 13.25
CA ARG A 248 2.38 19.24 14.65
C ARG A 248 3.51 18.65 15.48
N SER A 249 3.63 19.10 16.74
CA SER A 249 4.61 18.53 17.65
C SER A 249 4.31 17.08 17.97
N ILE A 250 5.32 16.23 17.90
CA ILE A 250 5.24 14.83 18.31
C ILE A 250 5.57 14.77 19.80
N ASN A 251 4.59 14.43 20.62
CA ASN A 251 4.70 14.33 22.07
C ASN A 251 4.38 12.90 22.55
N SER A 252 4.41 12.70 23.87
CA SER A 252 4.04 11.42 24.50
C SER A 252 2.62 10.99 24.14
N ASP A 253 1.68 11.93 24.11
CA ASP A 253 0.27 11.63 23.81
C ASP A 253 0.11 11.07 22.37
N THR A 254 0.94 11.54 21.45
CA THR A 254 0.98 10.99 20.07
C THR A 254 1.40 9.52 20.09
N ILE A 255 2.45 9.18 20.84
CA ILE A 255 2.94 7.80 20.94
C ILE A 255 1.94 6.93 21.70
N ASP A 256 1.38 7.42 22.82
CA ASP A 256 0.39 6.71 23.61
C ASP A 256 -0.89 6.40 22.82
N ARG A 257 -1.30 7.29 21.91
CA ARG A 257 -2.41 7.04 20.98
C ARG A 257 -2.15 5.79 20.13
N TYR A 258 -0.97 5.64 19.56
CA TYR A 258 -0.62 4.46 18.77
C TYR A 258 -0.44 3.21 19.63
N LYS A 259 0.21 3.32 20.78
CA LYS A 259 0.33 2.22 21.73
C LYS A 259 -1.06 1.68 22.13
N ASN A 260 -1.97 2.58 22.50
CA ASN A 260 -3.32 2.20 22.89
C ASN A 260 -4.17 1.64 21.73
N ALA A 261 -3.87 2.01 20.48
CA ALA A 261 -4.57 1.51 19.32
C ALA A 261 -4.03 0.18 18.78
N LEU A 262 -2.74 -0.09 18.95
CA LEU A 262 -2.07 -1.21 18.29
C LEU A 262 -1.94 -2.45 19.17
N PHE A 263 -1.82 -2.29 20.49
CA PHE A 263 -1.74 -3.43 21.40
C PHE A 263 -3.12 -3.86 21.88
N ARG A 264 -3.31 -5.17 21.94
CA ARG A 264 -4.58 -5.76 22.41
C ARG A 264 -4.91 -5.41 23.87
N ASP A 265 -3.89 -5.42 24.72
CA ASP A 265 -3.97 -5.01 26.13
C ASP A 265 -2.88 -3.98 26.44
N PRO A 266 -3.15 -2.68 26.22
CA PRO A 266 -2.18 -1.62 26.46
C PRO A 266 -1.69 -1.53 27.91
N GLY A 267 -2.45 -2.07 28.86
CA GLY A 267 -2.08 -2.10 30.29
C GLY A 267 -0.93 -3.06 30.59
N ASN A 268 -0.76 -4.10 29.78
CA ASN A 268 0.30 -5.11 29.95
C ASN A 268 1.54 -4.83 29.13
N VAL A 269 1.57 -3.73 28.39
CA VAL A 269 2.71 -3.36 27.53
C VAL A 269 3.89 -2.92 28.39
N LYS A 270 5.03 -3.57 28.20
CA LYS A 270 6.31 -3.21 28.81
C LYS A 270 7.03 -2.20 27.92
N SER A 271 7.64 -1.19 28.51
CA SER A 271 8.51 -0.26 27.81
C SER A 271 9.98 -0.65 27.96
N GLY A 272 10.75 -0.51 26.89
CA GLY A 272 12.21 -0.62 26.95
C GLY A 272 12.84 0.56 27.73
N ASN A 273 14.13 0.44 28.03
CA ASN A 273 14.84 1.42 28.84
C ASN A 273 14.90 2.84 28.24
N THR A 274 14.76 2.97 26.93
CA THR A 274 14.77 4.25 26.20
C THR A 274 13.40 4.90 26.07
N GLY A 275 12.31 4.17 26.39
CA GLY A 275 10.94 4.65 26.15
C GLY A 275 10.55 4.74 24.66
N GLU A 276 11.31 4.08 23.79
CA GLU A 276 11.11 4.07 22.33
C GLU A 276 10.70 2.68 21.81
N TYR A 277 10.71 1.70 22.67
CA TYR A 277 10.33 0.32 22.38
C TYR A 277 9.27 -0.16 23.37
N TYR A 278 8.18 -0.69 22.85
CA TYR A 278 7.04 -1.21 23.62
C TYR A 278 6.73 -2.63 23.15
N THR A 279 6.44 -3.55 24.07
CA THR A 279 6.11 -4.94 23.73
C THR A 279 5.17 -5.59 24.73
N ASP A 280 4.31 -6.49 24.25
CA ASP A 280 3.48 -7.41 25.04
C ASP A 280 3.91 -8.88 24.85
N GLU A 281 5.15 -9.12 24.37
CA GLU A 281 5.75 -10.43 24.06
C GLU A 281 5.21 -11.07 22.76
N SER A 282 3.99 -10.76 22.32
CA SER A 282 3.43 -11.22 21.03
C SER A 282 3.63 -10.22 19.90
N SER A 283 3.82 -8.96 20.26
CA SER A 283 4.03 -7.86 19.32
C SER A 283 4.95 -6.79 19.90
N ALA A 284 5.49 -5.95 19.03
CA ALA A 284 6.32 -4.81 19.41
C ALA A 284 5.97 -3.56 18.61
N LEU A 285 6.13 -2.41 19.27
CA LEU A 285 6.07 -1.09 18.67
C LEU A 285 7.41 -0.39 18.88
N ASP A 286 8.13 -0.14 17.82
CA ASP A 286 9.37 0.64 17.80
C ASP A 286 9.08 2.07 17.36
N VAL A 287 9.64 3.04 18.08
CA VAL A 287 9.48 4.48 17.82
C VAL A 287 10.84 5.06 17.47
N ASN A 288 11.06 5.33 16.19
CA ASN A 288 12.27 5.99 15.72
C ASN A 288 12.07 7.51 15.70
N ARG A 289 12.67 8.22 16.66
CA ARG A 289 12.58 9.67 16.78
C ARG A 289 13.40 10.42 15.73
N ASN A 290 14.45 9.81 15.19
CA ASN A 290 15.28 10.45 14.17
C ASN A 290 14.53 10.62 12.84
N THR A 291 13.70 9.63 12.52
CA THR A 291 12.85 9.64 11.30
C THR A 291 11.39 9.97 11.62
N ASN A 292 11.04 10.16 12.88
CA ASN A 292 9.67 10.37 13.33
C ASN A 292 8.69 9.30 12.81
N ARG A 293 9.10 8.02 12.89
CA ARG A 293 8.31 6.87 12.40
C ARG A 293 8.05 5.88 13.52
N ILE A 294 6.95 5.17 13.39
CA ILE A 294 6.69 3.96 14.16
C ILE A 294 6.73 2.74 13.26
N LYS A 295 7.15 1.63 13.85
CA LYS A 295 7.08 0.30 13.29
C LYS A 295 6.45 -0.65 14.30
N TYR A 296 5.27 -1.15 14.00
CA TYR A 296 4.63 -2.22 14.75
C TYR A 296 4.91 -3.55 14.05
N THR A 297 5.28 -4.57 14.80
CA THR A 297 5.54 -5.93 14.32
C THR A 297 4.76 -6.92 15.16
N ASN A 298 4.04 -7.82 14.51
CA ASN A 298 3.39 -8.96 15.14
C ASN A 298 4.27 -10.20 14.95
N PHE A 299 4.75 -10.79 16.08
CA PHE A 299 5.65 -11.95 16.05
C PHE A 299 4.90 -13.30 15.93
N THR A 300 3.58 -13.29 16.06
CA THR A 300 2.79 -14.52 15.95
C THR A 300 2.65 -15.00 14.51
N GLN A 301 2.99 -14.15 13.53
CA GLN A 301 2.96 -14.43 12.11
C GLN A 301 4.36 -14.29 11.51
N GLY A 302 4.86 -15.37 10.92
CA GLY A 302 6.13 -15.34 10.20
C GLY A 302 5.99 -14.73 8.81
N PRO A 303 7.01 -13.98 8.31
CA PRO A 303 7.00 -13.47 6.93
C PRO A 303 7.09 -14.58 5.86
N ASP A 304 7.49 -15.79 6.26
CA ASP A 304 7.72 -16.93 5.36
C ASP A 304 6.54 -17.92 5.29
N GLU A 305 5.39 -17.61 5.89
CA GLU A 305 4.23 -18.48 5.78
C GLU A 305 3.57 -18.36 4.39
N ASP A 306 3.24 -19.50 3.80
CA ASP A 306 2.53 -19.57 2.52
C ASP A 306 1.25 -18.72 2.56
N MET A 307 1.11 -17.78 1.62
CA MET A 307 -0.06 -16.92 1.44
C MET A 307 -1.32 -17.66 1.00
N THR A 308 -1.34 -18.98 1.12
CA THR A 308 -2.42 -19.85 0.61
C THR A 308 -3.78 -19.66 1.29
N GLN A 309 -3.79 -19.02 2.45
CA GLN A 309 -5.02 -18.72 3.21
C GLN A 309 -5.46 -17.25 3.11
N GLN A 310 -4.82 -16.46 2.24
CA GLN A 310 -5.23 -15.08 2.00
C GLN A 310 -6.57 -15.05 1.26
N THR A 311 -7.66 -14.81 1.99
CA THR A 311 -9.04 -14.83 1.44
C THR A 311 -9.56 -13.45 1.06
N ARG A 312 -8.92 -12.39 1.54
CA ARG A 312 -9.30 -11.00 1.31
C ARG A 312 -8.09 -10.18 0.90
N SER A 313 -8.28 -9.24 -0.02
CA SER A 313 -7.21 -8.36 -0.46
C SER A 313 -6.52 -7.64 0.69
N PRO A 314 -5.19 -7.62 0.74
CA PRO A 314 -4.41 -6.84 1.70
C PRO A 314 -4.82 -5.35 1.75
N LEU A 315 -5.23 -4.78 0.61
CA LEU A 315 -5.68 -3.39 0.56
C LEU A 315 -6.96 -3.16 1.39
N PHE A 316 -7.95 -4.05 1.29
CA PHE A 316 -9.17 -3.91 2.08
C PHE A 316 -8.91 -4.08 3.58
N ASN A 317 -8.06 -5.05 3.92
CA ASN A 317 -7.63 -5.25 5.31
C ASN A 317 -6.89 -4.01 5.84
N SER A 318 -6.04 -3.38 5.02
CA SER A 318 -5.28 -2.18 5.38
C SER A 318 -6.18 -0.98 5.64
N VAL A 319 -7.19 -0.75 4.79
CA VAL A 319 -8.14 0.36 4.96
C VAL A 319 -8.95 0.18 6.24
N ASP A 320 -9.46 -1.03 6.50
CA ASP A 320 -10.20 -1.33 7.71
C ASP A 320 -9.31 -1.22 8.95
N PHE A 321 -8.06 -1.67 8.87
CA PHE A 321 -7.10 -1.55 9.96
C PHE A 321 -6.82 -0.09 10.31
N ILE A 322 -6.46 0.75 9.33
CA ILE A 322 -6.19 2.17 9.57
C ILE A 322 -7.41 2.88 10.15
N ASN A 323 -8.61 2.61 9.60
CA ASN A 323 -9.86 3.15 10.11
C ASN A 323 -10.11 2.83 11.59
N ASN A 324 -9.69 1.67 12.06
CA ASN A 324 -9.89 1.20 13.43
C ASN A 324 -8.72 1.51 14.37
N HIS A 325 -7.54 1.87 13.84
CA HIS A 325 -6.30 2.03 14.60
C HIS A 325 -5.65 3.40 14.34
N ALA A 326 -6.07 4.41 15.10
CA ALA A 326 -5.57 5.79 15.07
C ALA A 326 -5.84 6.60 13.78
N GLY A 327 -6.51 6.03 12.78
CA GLY A 327 -6.98 6.76 11.58
C GLY A 327 -5.89 7.27 10.63
N TRP A 328 -6.28 8.17 9.73
CA TRP A 328 -5.44 8.60 8.61
C TRP A 328 -4.53 9.79 8.95
N GLY A 329 -5.01 10.79 9.67
CA GLY A 329 -4.27 12.01 10.06
C GLY A 329 -4.02 12.97 8.89
N ASN A 330 -3.30 12.53 7.88
CA ASN A 330 -3.01 13.29 6.64
C ASN A 330 -3.72 12.66 5.44
N PRO A 331 -3.79 13.33 4.27
CA PRO A 331 -4.40 12.79 3.05
C PRO A 331 -3.52 11.71 2.39
N TYR A 332 -3.55 10.51 2.96
CA TYR A 332 -2.92 9.34 2.39
C TYR A 332 -3.83 8.65 1.39
N TYR A 333 -3.23 8.18 0.27
CA TYR A 333 -3.90 7.44 -0.78
C TYR A 333 -3.10 6.22 -1.18
N PHE A 334 -3.80 5.19 -1.64
CA PHE A 334 -3.21 3.96 -2.14
C PHE A 334 -2.24 4.25 -3.29
N TYR A 335 -1.05 3.69 -3.19
CA TYR A 335 0.00 3.93 -4.16
C TYR A 335 0.66 2.66 -4.70
N ASN A 336 0.82 1.63 -3.87
CA ASN A 336 1.42 0.38 -4.28
C ASN A 336 0.82 -0.82 -3.58
N LEU A 337 0.79 -1.95 -4.29
CA LEU A 337 0.43 -3.27 -3.78
C LEU A 337 1.42 -4.27 -4.35
N ASP A 338 2.07 -5.02 -3.48
CA ASP A 338 2.76 -6.25 -3.84
C ASP A 338 1.92 -7.44 -3.37
N PRO A 339 1.21 -8.11 -4.27
CA PRO A 339 0.37 -9.23 -3.89
C PRO A 339 1.18 -10.46 -3.44
N THR A 340 2.47 -10.54 -3.80
CA THR A 340 3.34 -11.66 -3.43
C THR A 340 3.75 -11.61 -1.97
N SER A 341 4.13 -10.42 -1.49
CA SER A 341 4.48 -10.19 -0.08
C SER A 341 3.31 -9.74 0.78
N GLY A 342 2.13 -9.53 0.21
CA GLY A 342 0.98 -8.95 0.91
C GLY A 342 1.19 -7.52 1.38
N SER A 343 2.15 -6.80 0.77
CA SER A 343 2.52 -5.44 1.18
C SER A 343 1.66 -4.39 0.49
N VAL A 344 1.10 -3.47 1.26
CA VAL A 344 0.31 -2.32 0.79
C VAL A 344 0.96 -1.04 1.24
N GLU A 345 1.06 -0.09 0.33
CA GLU A 345 1.70 1.20 0.56
C GLU A 345 0.73 2.35 0.25
N PHE A 346 0.65 3.30 1.18
CA PHE A 346 -0.08 4.55 1.00
C PHE A 346 0.91 5.71 1.11
N LEU A 347 0.89 6.60 0.15
CA LEU A 347 1.68 7.84 0.19
C LEU A 347 0.83 9.03 0.61
N LEU A 348 1.47 10.00 1.23
CA LEU A 348 0.90 11.32 1.41
C LEU A 348 0.72 11.99 0.06
N PHE A 349 -0.42 12.65 -0.16
CA PHE A 349 -0.65 13.50 -1.33
C PHE A 349 -0.83 14.95 -0.91
N VAL A 350 -0.26 15.83 -1.68
CA VAL A 350 -0.40 17.28 -1.50
C VAL A 350 -0.90 17.88 -2.81
N ARG A 351 -2.08 18.50 -2.76
CA ARG A 351 -2.72 19.08 -3.95
C ARG A 351 -2.83 18.10 -5.13
N GLY A 352 -3.09 16.84 -4.84
CA GLY A 352 -3.29 15.78 -5.84
C GLY A 352 -1.99 15.11 -6.33
N ILE A 353 -0.83 15.52 -5.84
CA ILE A 353 0.48 14.99 -6.24
C ILE A 353 1.08 14.18 -5.08
N PRO A 354 1.61 12.97 -5.34
CA PRO A 354 2.20 12.13 -4.30
C PRO A 354 3.50 12.72 -3.76
N VAL A 355 3.74 12.54 -2.47
CA VAL A 355 5.04 12.81 -1.83
C VAL A 355 5.84 11.51 -1.88
N ILE A 356 6.70 11.37 -2.89
CA ILE A 356 7.35 10.11 -3.23
C ILE A 356 8.58 9.88 -2.36
N LYS A 357 9.41 10.91 -2.16
CA LYS A 357 10.62 10.78 -1.37
C LYS A 357 10.45 11.49 -0.04
N SER A 358 10.04 10.74 0.94
CA SER A 358 9.85 11.23 2.31
C SER A 358 9.70 10.07 3.29
N ASP A 359 9.70 10.39 4.57
CA ASP A 359 9.29 9.47 5.63
C ASP A 359 7.76 9.45 5.85
N MET A 360 7.01 10.18 4.99
CA MET A 360 5.55 10.29 5.03
C MET A 360 4.88 9.21 4.20
N GLU A 361 5.02 7.97 4.62
CA GLU A 361 4.36 6.82 4.02
C GLU A 361 3.71 5.96 5.11
N MET A 362 2.69 5.19 4.73
CA MET A 362 2.17 4.08 5.53
C MET A 362 2.39 2.80 4.75
N LYS A 363 2.98 1.80 5.41
CA LYS A 363 3.21 0.47 4.83
C LYS A 363 2.65 -0.59 5.76
N LEU A 364 1.85 -1.49 5.21
CA LEU A 364 1.26 -2.61 5.93
C LEU A 364 1.61 -3.91 5.22
N GLY A 365 2.07 -4.89 5.99
CA GLY A 365 2.35 -6.25 5.53
C GLY A 365 1.32 -7.23 6.10
N TRP A 366 0.78 -8.09 5.26
CA TRP A 366 -0.27 -9.06 5.58
C TRP A 366 0.16 -10.47 5.20
N THR A 367 -0.10 -11.43 6.08
CA THR A 367 0.01 -12.85 5.80
C THR A 367 -1.24 -13.55 6.30
N ASN A 368 -1.92 -14.32 5.46
CA ASN A 368 -3.11 -15.09 5.82
C ASN A 368 -4.24 -14.26 6.51
N ASN A 369 -4.45 -13.03 6.03
CA ASN A 369 -5.37 -12.01 6.57
C ASN A 369 -4.96 -11.43 7.95
N GLU A 370 -3.80 -11.75 8.47
CA GLU A 370 -3.27 -11.17 9.70
C GLU A 370 -2.17 -10.15 9.40
N LEU A 371 -2.15 -9.06 10.17
CA LEU A 371 -1.15 -8.01 10.05
C LEU A 371 0.16 -8.49 10.68
N ASN A 372 1.25 -8.52 9.89
CA ASN A 372 2.61 -8.78 10.39
C ASN A 372 3.36 -7.52 10.72
N GLU A 373 3.20 -6.48 9.90
CA GLU A 373 3.95 -5.25 10.03
C GLU A 373 3.09 -4.04 9.69
N TYR A 374 3.24 -2.97 10.47
CA TYR A 374 2.68 -1.66 10.17
C TYR A 374 3.71 -0.58 10.44
N GLN A 375 4.04 0.17 9.41
CA GLN A 375 4.91 1.34 9.50
C GLN A 375 4.15 2.59 9.11
N ARG A 376 4.38 3.69 9.83
CA ARG A 376 3.87 5.01 9.45
C ARG A 376 4.67 6.15 10.06
N SER A 377 4.55 7.32 9.44
CA SER A 377 5.03 8.56 10.02
C SER A 377 4.19 9.01 11.21
N LEU A 378 4.85 9.58 12.22
CA LEU A 378 4.23 10.32 13.31
C LEU A 378 4.01 11.80 12.95
N VAL A 379 4.61 12.27 11.86
CA VAL A 379 4.50 13.64 11.40
C VAL A 379 3.10 13.91 10.89
N GLU A 380 2.44 14.90 11.42
CA GLU A 380 1.17 15.44 10.93
C GLU A 380 1.41 16.86 10.41
N LEU A 381 1.27 17.06 9.09
CA LEU A 381 1.40 18.38 8.48
C LEU A 381 0.13 19.21 8.70
N VAL A 382 0.31 20.49 9.03
CA VAL A 382 -0.79 21.46 9.12
C VAL A 382 -1.06 21.97 7.71
N MET A 383 -2.07 21.41 7.06
CA MET A 383 -2.42 21.69 5.67
C MET A 383 -3.57 22.68 5.52
N ASP A 384 -4.09 23.23 6.61
CA ASP A 384 -5.15 24.25 6.55
C ASP A 384 -4.53 25.60 6.14
N ASP A 385 -4.91 26.08 4.95
CA ASP A 385 -4.45 27.36 4.38
C ASP A 385 -4.81 28.57 5.26
N LYS A 386 -5.72 28.43 6.23
CA LYS A 386 -6.11 29.48 7.15
C LYS A 386 -5.21 29.58 8.37
N GLU A 387 -4.55 28.49 8.73
CA GLU A 387 -3.77 28.43 9.96
C GLU A 387 -2.32 28.89 9.74
N TYR A 388 -1.67 28.47 8.63
CA TYR A 388 -0.32 28.90 8.26
C TYR A 388 -0.13 28.78 6.74
N SER A 389 0.11 29.90 6.09
CA SER A 389 0.32 29.93 4.64
C SER A 389 1.71 30.48 4.29
N PHE A 390 2.62 29.57 3.94
CA PHE A 390 3.80 29.96 3.18
C PHE A 390 3.41 30.20 1.72
N LYS A 391 3.92 31.26 1.11
CA LYS A 391 3.65 31.52 -0.30
C LYS A 391 4.29 30.43 -1.16
N PRO A 392 3.52 29.73 -1.99
CA PRO A 392 4.07 28.72 -2.90
C PRO A 392 5.01 29.37 -3.91
N LYS A 393 6.08 28.64 -4.30
CA LYS A 393 7.01 29.06 -5.35
C LYS A 393 6.81 28.16 -6.55
N LYS A 394 6.84 28.74 -7.75
CA LYS A 394 6.77 27.97 -8.98
C LYS A 394 8.09 27.29 -9.29
N VAL A 395 8.03 26.03 -9.64
CA VAL A 395 9.15 25.19 -10.07
C VAL A 395 8.86 24.69 -11.48
N LYS A 396 9.79 24.95 -12.39
CA LYS A 396 9.69 24.48 -13.76
C LYS A 396 10.16 23.02 -13.84
N LEU A 397 9.33 22.16 -14.41
CA LEU A 397 9.61 20.74 -14.64
C LEU A 397 9.92 20.51 -16.13
N GLN A 398 10.70 19.46 -16.37
CA GLN A 398 11.22 19.10 -17.68
C GLN A 398 10.11 18.58 -18.61
N SER A 399 10.31 18.84 -19.89
CA SER A 399 9.48 18.39 -21.01
C SER A 399 9.69 16.90 -21.31
N ALA A 400 8.79 16.32 -22.13
CA ALA A 400 8.92 14.95 -22.64
C ALA A 400 10.27 14.70 -23.32
N ALA A 401 10.78 15.64 -24.10
CA ALA A 401 12.06 15.50 -24.78
C ALA A 401 13.23 15.35 -23.78
N GLU A 402 13.22 16.15 -22.71
CA GLU A 402 14.24 16.09 -21.65
C GLU A 402 14.11 14.80 -20.83
N VAL A 403 12.87 14.40 -20.49
CA VAL A 403 12.61 13.13 -19.77
C VAL A 403 13.08 11.94 -20.59
N LYS A 404 12.72 11.87 -21.87
CA LYS A 404 13.16 10.80 -22.77
C LYS A 404 14.69 10.76 -22.95
N ALA A 405 15.35 11.93 -22.95
CA ALA A 405 16.81 12.00 -22.99
C ALA A 405 17.46 11.44 -21.72
N ALA A 406 16.92 11.76 -20.54
CA ALA A 406 17.40 11.22 -19.28
C ALA A 406 17.17 9.70 -19.16
N LEU A 407 16.06 9.20 -19.69
CA LEU A 407 15.74 7.76 -19.68
C LEU A 407 16.68 6.90 -20.54
N LYS A 408 17.44 7.48 -21.45
CA LYS A 408 18.45 6.74 -22.21
C LYS A 408 19.61 6.18 -21.36
N GLU A 409 19.80 6.73 -20.17
CA GLU A 409 20.80 6.23 -19.21
C GLU A 409 20.29 5.03 -18.38
N TYR A 410 19.03 4.65 -18.54
CA TYR A 410 18.39 3.56 -17.79
C TYR A 410 18.09 2.37 -18.70
N ASP A 411 18.24 1.18 -18.14
CA ASP A 411 17.66 -0.02 -18.74
C ASP A 411 16.14 0.00 -18.55
N MET A 412 15.41 0.22 -19.63
CA MET A 412 13.96 0.36 -19.59
C MET A 412 13.24 -0.92 -19.12
N SER A 413 13.89 -2.09 -19.18
CA SER A 413 13.34 -3.32 -18.64
C SER A 413 13.24 -3.29 -17.11
N LEU A 414 14.09 -2.51 -16.46
CA LEU A 414 14.16 -2.32 -15.00
C LEU A 414 13.42 -1.05 -14.52
N VAL A 415 12.92 -0.22 -15.42
CA VAL A 415 12.08 0.94 -15.05
C VAL A 415 10.68 0.45 -14.75
N ASN A 416 10.28 0.49 -13.50
CA ASN A 416 8.95 0.04 -13.07
C ASN A 416 7.88 1.12 -13.24
N LYS A 417 8.16 2.34 -12.77
CA LYS A 417 7.23 3.47 -12.80
C LYS A 417 7.97 4.79 -13.04
N LEU A 418 7.24 5.75 -13.59
CA LEU A 418 7.70 7.13 -13.79
C LEU A 418 6.60 8.06 -13.30
N ALA A 419 6.93 9.03 -12.47
CA ALA A 419 5.95 9.93 -11.90
C ALA A 419 6.54 11.30 -11.58
N VAL A 420 5.68 12.30 -11.61
CA VAL A 420 5.94 13.59 -10.94
C VAL A 420 5.46 13.45 -9.50
N GLY A 421 6.31 13.83 -8.56
CA GLY A 421 6.00 13.80 -7.14
C GLY A 421 6.75 14.87 -6.38
N TYR A 422 6.49 14.96 -5.08
CA TYR A 422 7.25 15.85 -4.19
C TYR A 422 8.39 15.08 -3.52
N GLU A 423 9.55 15.72 -3.47
CA GLU A 423 10.59 15.42 -2.48
C GLU A 423 10.33 16.27 -1.25
N MET A 424 10.26 15.65 -0.08
CA MET A 424 10.06 16.33 1.19
C MET A 424 11.37 16.40 1.96
N THR A 425 11.73 17.58 2.41
CA THR A 425 12.96 17.84 3.18
C THR A 425 12.68 18.82 4.31
N HIS A 426 13.47 18.76 5.39
CA HIS A 426 13.40 19.76 6.43
C HIS A 426 13.89 21.13 5.95
N ALA A 427 13.25 22.20 6.37
CA ALA A 427 13.78 23.54 6.15
C ALA A 427 15.04 23.76 7.01
N ARG A 428 16.03 24.43 6.45
CA ARG A 428 17.30 24.70 7.18
C ARG A 428 17.02 25.46 8.48
N GLY A 429 17.45 24.87 9.60
CA GLY A 429 17.32 25.51 10.94
C GLY A 429 15.91 25.52 11.52
N GLN A 430 14.95 24.79 10.92
CA GLN A 430 13.57 24.71 11.39
C GLN A 430 13.08 23.25 11.33
N GLU A 431 13.21 22.55 12.44
CA GLU A 431 12.89 21.10 12.52
C GLU A 431 11.41 20.78 12.29
N ASN A 432 10.51 21.73 12.52
CA ASN A 432 9.07 21.57 12.36
C ASN A 432 8.52 22.11 11.03
N VAL A 433 9.39 22.54 10.10
CA VAL A 433 9.00 23.02 8.78
C VAL A 433 9.50 22.04 7.71
N TYR A 434 8.60 21.59 6.87
CA TYR A 434 8.89 20.71 5.77
C TYR A 434 8.67 21.40 4.42
N ASN A 435 9.68 21.32 3.55
CA ASN A 435 9.62 21.82 2.19
C ASN A 435 9.30 20.66 1.24
N LEU A 436 8.35 20.89 0.35
CA LEU A 436 7.94 19.96 -0.70
C LEU A 436 8.31 20.54 -2.05
N GLN A 437 9.27 19.91 -2.72
CA GLN A 437 9.74 20.32 -4.03
C GLN A 437 9.30 19.33 -5.11
N PRO A 438 8.58 19.77 -6.17
CA PRO A 438 8.16 18.85 -7.23
C PRO A 438 9.36 18.47 -8.09
N LYS A 439 9.46 17.16 -8.41
CA LYS A 439 10.51 16.57 -9.25
C LYS A 439 9.94 15.43 -10.08
N TRP A 440 10.65 15.07 -11.14
CA TRP A 440 10.47 13.79 -11.81
C TRP A 440 11.17 12.69 -11.04
N PHE A 441 10.48 11.56 -10.87
CA PHE A 441 11.00 10.36 -10.20
C PHE A 441 10.90 9.15 -11.13
N VAL A 442 11.88 8.27 -10.98
CA VAL A 442 11.90 6.94 -11.58
C VAL A 442 11.95 5.90 -10.47
N ASN A 443 11.08 4.88 -10.56
CA ASN A 443 11.14 3.68 -9.75
C ASN A 443 11.92 2.63 -10.54
N TYR A 444 13.08 2.25 -10.03
CA TYR A 444 14.08 1.50 -10.80
C TYR A 444 14.61 0.29 -10.04
N GLY A 445 14.82 -0.79 -10.78
CA GLY A 445 15.43 -2.02 -10.27
C GLY A 445 14.45 -2.93 -9.50
N PRO A 446 14.96 -4.07 -9.02
CA PRO A 446 14.15 -5.08 -8.32
C PRO A 446 13.71 -4.64 -6.92
N SER A 447 14.41 -3.70 -6.28
CA SER A 447 14.04 -3.12 -4.98
C SER A 447 12.88 -2.13 -5.08
N HIS A 448 12.48 -1.74 -6.29
CA HIS A 448 11.44 -0.75 -6.53
C HIS A 448 11.71 0.60 -5.84
N ASP A 449 12.98 1.00 -5.73
CA ASP A 449 13.37 2.25 -5.09
C ASP A 449 13.06 3.46 -5.97
N TRP A 450 12.55 4.50 -5.35
CA TRP A 450 12.30 5.77 -5.99
C TRP A 450 13.53 6.68 -5.93
N GLN A 451 13.93 7.20 -7.08
CA GLN A 451 15.02 8.17 -7.17
C GLN A 451 14.64 9.34 -8.09
N PRO A 452 15.13 10.56 -7.83
CA PRO A 452 14.97 11.66 -8.78
C PRO A 452 15.57 11.30 -10.14
N LEU A 453 14.78 11.51 -11.20
CA LEU A 453 15.24 11.25 -12.58
C LEU A 453 16.33 12.23 -12.99
N PHE A 454 16.26 13.48 -12.51
CA PHE A 454 17.26 14.51 -12.75
C PHE A 454 18.03 14.75 -11.46
N ARG A 455 19.35 14.66 -11.53
CA ARG A 455 20.23 15.06 -10.42
C ARG A 455 20.12 16.55 -10.25
N ASP A 456 20.06 17.02 -9.01
CA ASP A 456 20.21 18.44 -8.73
C ASP A 456 21.60 18.83 -9.26
N SER A 457 21.66 19.59 -10.37
CA SER A 457 22.89 20.27 -10.71
C SER A 457 23.26 21.08 -9.47
N GLN A 458 24.43 20.82 -8.88
CA GLN A 458 24.96 21.67 -7.82
C GLN A 458 24.93 23.09 -8.35
N GLY A 459 23.88 23.82 -8.01
CA GLY A 459 23.80 25.24 -8.31
C GLY A 459 24.99 25.90 -7.65
N PRO A 460 25.71 26.79 -8.35
CA PRO A 460 26.70 27.63 -7.71
C PRO A 460 26.02 28.35 -6.55
N GLY A 461 26.63 28.31 -5.37
CA GLY A 461 26.10 28.85 -4.13
C GLY A 461 25.39 30.19 -4.33
N GLY A 462 24.10 30.16 -4.22
CA GLY A 462 23.26 31.34 -4.08
C GLY A 462 23.08 31.56 -2.59
N GLU A 463 23.91 32.40 -2.06
CA GLU A 463 23.66 33.16 -0.83
C GLU A 463 22.24 33.78 -0.90
N PHE A 464 21.42 33.45 0.11
CA PHE A 464 20.47 34.39 0.73
C PHE A 464 20.02 33.83 2.08
#